data_fde04119e8bfbb30a99f9da11199ba88
#
_entry.id   fde04119e8bfbb30a99f9da11199ba88
#
_cell.length_a   1.000
_cell.length_b   1.000
_cell.length_c   1.000
_cell.angle_alpha   90.00
_cell.angle_beta   90.00
_cell.angle_gamma   90.00
#
_symmetry.space_group_name_H-M   'P 1'
#
loop_
_entity.id
_entity.type
_entity.pdbx_description
1 polymer ?
#
loop_
_entity_poly.entity_id
_entity_poly.type
_entity_poly.pdbx_seq_one_letter_code
_entity_poly.pdbx_strand_id
1 'polypeptide(L)'
;MHREGLDLSRLRPAGGKHSSKRDQILRIFLQQEGHLSADDLFDLVRRQAPGIGRATVYRTLQWMVEAGLARKVDFGEGRSRYEPSYGHPRHFHLICNKCHQSSEFLSSDIESVVEEVASARSFTPSQTVVQIYGMCEDCQTGAGRTKTIDGATTEQVFARDALRIAIATERSGLEFYTRAASLTKDARGRTVFHKLAEEEREHLTTLEQRYRELVATDPALESRPTFLFFKGAANGLFEEGAAKLRKGMNDQQALLIGIKCERGSHNFFKRYGERFEDSQGKQIFLEFAAEEREHLDLLIREYRALTERQRQRPRPRRAGTVARRSAR
;
A
#
# COMPACT_ATOMS: atom_id res chain seq x y z
N MET A 1 5.46 -7.76 18.24
CA MET A 1 5.47 -9.23 18.52
C MET A 1 6.84 -9.77 18.22
N HIS A 2 7.48 -10.43 19.17
CA HIS A 2 8.81 -11.02 18.98
C HIS A 2 8.75 -12.03 17.83
N ARG A 3 9.69 -11.91 16.88
CA ARG A 3 9.92 -12.89 15.78
C ARG A 3 10.45 -14.23 16.31
N GLU A 4 9.98 -14.65 17.49
CA GLU A 4 10.27 -15.93 18.11
C GLU A 4 9.40 -17.01 17.48
N GLY A 5 9.80 -17.52 16.36
CA GLY A 5 9.09 -18.60 15.69
C GLY A 5 9.40 -18.77 14.22
N LEU A 6 10.34 -17.97 13.68
CA LEU A 6 10.73 -18.14 12.28
C LEU A 6 11.35 -19.52 12.08
N ASP A 7 10.63 -20.38 11.37
CA ASP A 7 11.15 -21.71 11.01
C ASP A 7 12.24 -21.57 9.96
N LEU A 8 13.48 -21.39 10.42
CA LEU A 8 14.67 -21.26 9.59
C LEU A 8 14.89 -22.46 8.65
N SER A 9 14.20 -23.59 8.91
CA SER A 9 14.30 -24.77 8.04
C SER A 9 13.68 -24.51 6.66
N ARG A 10 12.65 -23.66 6.59
CA ARG A 10 11.96 -23.27 5.35
C ARG A 10 12.73 -22.25 4.50
N LEU A 11 13.68 -21.54 5.11
CA LEU A 11 14.48 -20.50 4.43
C LEU A 11 15.78 -21.05 3.85
N ARG A 12 16.02 -22.36 3.95
CA ARG A 12 17.25 -22.99 3.48
C ARG A 12 17.09 -23.50 2.06
N PRO A 13 18.07 -23.24 1.19
CA PRO A 13 18.14 -23.94 -0.09
C PRO A 13 18.25 -25.45 0.13
N ALA A 14 17.61 -26.23 -0.73
CA ALA A 14 17.68 -27.68 -0.69
C ALA A 14 19.15 -28.16 -0.76
N GLY A 15 19.61 -28.94 0.25
CA GLY A 15 20.97 -29.49 0.31
C GLY A 15 22.01 -28.71 1.11
N GLY A 16 21.64 -27.56 1.73
CA GLY A 16 22.57 -26.77 2.55
C GLY A 16 22.98 -27.47 3.86
N LYS A 17 24.28 -27.59 4.15
CA LYS A 17 24.79 -28.14 5.42
C LYS A 17 24.37 -27.28 6.61
N HIS A 18 23.90 -27.94 7.66
CA HIS A 18 23.51 -27.28 8.91
C HIS A 18 24.74 -26.63 9.58
N SER A 19 24.62 -25.35 9.97
CA SER A 19 25.64 -24.64 10.73
C SER A 19 24.97 -23.77 11.80
N SER A 20 25.12 -24.14 13.05
CA SER A 20 24.57 -23.40 14.19
C SER A 20 25.05 -21.94 14.22
N LYS A 21 26.28 -21.67 13.82
CA LYS A 21 26.83 -20.32 13.72
C LYS A 21 26.13 -19.49 12.64
N ARG A 22 25.82 -20.10 11.49
CA ARG A 22 25.08 -19.44 10.40
C ARG A 22 23.65 -19.11 10.84
N ASP A 23 22.98 -20.04 11.49
CA ASP A 23 21.63 -19.85 11.99
C ASP A 23 21.55 -18.75 13.06
N GLN A 24 22.57 -18.62 13.92
CA GLN A 24 22.68 -17.52 14.88
C GLN A 24 22.85 -16.17 14.19
N ILE A 25 23.74 -16.08 13.22
CA ILE A 25 23.96 -14.85 12.44
C ILE A 25 22.67 -14.44 11.71
N LEU A 26 21.99 -15.43 11.07
CA LEU A 26 20.75 -15.20 10.36
C LEU A 26 19.65 -14.66 11.29
N ARG A 27 19.48 -15.24 12.48
CA ARG A 27 18.50 -14.73 13.47
C ARG A 27 18.81 -13.29 13.87
N ILE A 28 20.06 -13.00 14.19
CA ILE A 28 20.48 -11.65 14.58
C ILE A 28 20.22 -10.67 13.44
N PHE A 29 20.53 -11.05 12.21
CA PHE A 29 20.33 -10.22 11.02
C PHE A 29 18.85 -9.94 10.75
N LEU A 30 18.00 -10.98 10.79
CA LEU A 30 16.56 -10.85 10.53
C LEU A 30 15.81 -10.05 11.61
N GLN A 31 16.41 -9.85 12.78
CA GLN A 31 15.84 -9.01 13.84
C GLN A 31 16.17 -7.52 13.67
N GLN A 32 17.06 -7.19 12.74
CA GLN A 32 17.46 -5.81 12.54
C GLN A 32 16.51 -5.11 11.56
N GLU A 33 16.25 -3.86 11.83
CA GLU A 33 15.57 -2.94 10.94
C GLU A 33 16.60 -2.07 10.22
N GLY A 34 16.33 -1.74 8.94
CA GLY A 34 17.18 -0.89 8.13
C GLY A 34 18.42 -1.60 7.55
N HIS A 35 19.41 -0.80 7.20
CA HIS A 35 20.56 -1.23 6.41
C HIS A 35 21.82 -1.34 7.28
N LEU A 36 22.38 -2.53 7.39
CA LEU A 36 23.61 -2.79 8.13
C LEU A 36 24.80 -2.96 7.19
N SER A 37 25.93 -2.40 7.54
CA SER A 37 27.21 -2.84 6.97
C SER A 37 27.59 -4.22 7.50
N ALA A 38 28.49 -4.90 6.85
CA ALA A 38 29.00 -6.18 7.35
C ALA A 38 29.73 -6.03 8.70
N ASP A 39 30.31 -4.87 8.97
CA ASP A 39 30.95 -4.56 10.24
C ASP A 39 29.93 -4.30 11.35
N ASP A 40 28.84 -3.58 11.06
CA ASP A 40 27.75 -3.39 12.01
C ASP A 40 27.15 -4.74 12.44
N LEU A 41 26.90 -5.63 11.47
CA LEU A 41 26.42 -6.98 11.77
C LEU A 41 27.43 -7.78 12.57
N PHE A 42 28.73 -7.66 12.27
CA PHE A 42 29.77 -8.33 13.06
C PHE A 42 29.77 -7.84 14.51
N ASP A 43 29.62 -6.55 14.74
CA ASP A 43 29.61 -5.99 16.11
C ASP A 43 28.36 -6.44 16.88
N LEU A 44 27.19 -6.57 16.24
CA LEU A 44 25.99 -7.14 16.82
C LEU A 44 26.17 -8.61 17.16
N VAL A 45 26.71 -9.41 16.22
CA VAL A 45 26.99 -10.83 16.43
C VAL A 45 27.98 -11.05 17.55
N ARG A 46 29.04 -10.24 17.62
CA ARG A 46 30.08 -10.34 18.70
C ARG A 46 29.49 -10.14 20.09
N ARG A 47 28.47 -9.27 20.22
CA ARG A 47 27.79 -9.03 21.51
C ARG A 47 26.92 -10.21 21.94
N GLN A 48 26.28 -10.91 21.02
CA GLN A 48 25.34 -11.98 21.31
C GLN A 48 25.96 -13.38 21.19
N ALA A 49 27.00 -13.54 20.37
CA ALA A 49 27.67 -14.81 20.09
C ALA A 49 29.17 -14.61 19.89
N PRO A 50 29.95 -14.34 20.98
CA PRO A 50 31.38 -13.93 20.91
C PRO A 50 32.31 -14.95 20.22
N GLY A 51 31.89 -16.22 20.11
CA GLY A 51 32.64 -17.29 19.44
C GLY A 51 32.57 -17.27 17.89
N ILE A 52 31.87 -16.28 17.30
CA ILE A 52 31.74 -16.16 15.84
C ILE A 52 32.68 -15.09 15.31
N GLY A 53 33.65 -15.51 14.49
CA GLY A 53 34.63 -14.60 13.92
C GLY A 53 34.11 -13.82 12.71
N ARG A 54 34.74 -12.65 12.44
CA ARG A 54 34.39 -11.72 11.35
C ARG A 54 34.23 -12.43 9.99
N ALA A 55 35.19 -13.27 9.61
CA ALA A 55 35.14 -14.00 8.32
C ALA A 55 33.92 -14.91 8.19
N THR A 56 33.40 -15.45 9.30
CA THR A 56 32.19 -16.25 9.30
C THR A 56 30.95 -15.38 9.05
N VAL A 57 30.89 -14.18 9.62
CA VAL A 57 29.82 -13.21 9.39
C VAL A 57 29.77 -12.79 7.93
N TYR A 58 30.91 -12.40 7.34
CA TYR A 58 31.00 -12.00 5.94
C TYR A 58 30.57 -13.11 4.98
N ARG A 59 31.06 -14.34 5.19
CA ARG A 59 30.65 -15.48 4.35
C ARG A 59 29.17 -15.82 4.51
N THR A 60 28.63 -15.62 5.71
CA THR A 60 27.20 -15.85 5.94
C THR A 60 26.36 -14.78 5.28
N LEU A 61 26.77 -13.50 5.33
CA LEU A 61 26.09 -12.43 4.58
C LEU A 61 26.08 -12.69 3.08
N GLN A 62 27.20 -13.07 2.50
CA GLN A 62 27.28 -13.41 1.09
C GLN A 62 26.34 -14.58 0.74
N TRP A 63 26.34 -15.63 1.56
CA TRP A 63 25.41 -16.73 1.39
C TRP A 63 23.95 -16.28 1.51
N MET A 64 23.60 -15.38 2.44
CA MET A 64 22.24 -14.84 2.54
C MET A 64 21.83 -14.09 1.27
N VAL A 65 22.73 -13.34 0.66
CA VAL A 65 22.47 -12.64 -0.62
C VAL A 65 22.22 -13.64 -1.75
N GLU A 66 23.10 -14.66 -1.87
CA GLU A 66 22.96 -15.72 -2.87
C GLU A 66 21.68 -16.55 -2.68
N ALA A 67 21.26 -16.74 -1.43
CA ALA A 67 20.03 -17.45 -1.06
C ALA A 67 18.76 -16.58 -1.14
N GLY A 68 18.88 -15.28 -1.49
CA GLY A 68 17.75 -14.34 -1.55
C GLY A 68 17.19 -13.95 -0.17
N LEU A 69 17.92 -14.21 0.91
CA LEU A 69 17.53 -13.87 2.29
C LEU A 69 17.97 -12.46 2.71
N ALA A 70 18.95 -11.91 2.01
CA ALA A 70 19.43 -10.55 2.17
C ALA A 70 19.56 -9.86 0.83
N ARG A 71 19.32 -8.55 0.82
CA ARG A 71 19.65 -7.68 -0.31
C ARG A 71 20.91 -6.91 -0.01
N LYS A 72 21.76 -6.78 -1.01
CA LYS A 72 22.91 -5.90 -0.96
C LYS A 72 22.55 -4.59 -1.62
N VAL A 73 22.69 -3.49 -0.88
CA VAL A 73 22.38 -2.14 -1.35
C VAL A 73 23.67 -1.31 -1.30
N ASP A 74 23.93 -0.54 -2.35
CA ASP A 74 25.03 0.42 -2.40
C ASP A 74 24.45 1.83 -2.40
N PHE A 75 24.81 2.62 -1.41
CA PHE A 75 24.39 4.02 -1.28
C PHE A 75 25.45 5.02 -1.81
N GLY A 76 26.44 4.56 -2.56
CA GLY A 76 27.50 5.41 -3.10
C GLY A 76 28.57 5.83 -2.07
N GLU A 77 28.58 5.23 -0.88
CA GLU A 77 29.56 5.51 0.18
C GLU A 77 30.83 4.65 0.06
N GLY A 78 30.94 3.85 -0.99
CA GLY A 78 32.03 2.86 -1.16
C GLY A 78 31.94 1.67 -0.20
N ARG A 79 30.84 1.55 0.57
CA ARG A 79 30.55 0.44 1.48
C ARG A 79 29.20 -0.16 1.15
N SER A 80 29.18 -1.48 1.00
CA SER A 80 27.93 -2.21 0.82
C SER A 80 27.17 -2.30 2.12
N ARG A 81 25.85 -2.07 2.03
CA ARG A 81 24.90 -2.29 3.12
C ARG A 81 24.01 -3.48 2.79
N TYR A 82 23.44 -4.09 3.80
CA TYR A 82 22.63 -5.29 3.68
C TYR A 82 21.35 -5.12 4.47
N GLU A 83 20.25 -5.55 3.89
CA GLU A 83 18.94 -5.58 4.50
C GLU A 83 18.30 -6.97 4.37
N PRO A 84 17.42 -7.39 5.30
CA PRO A 84 16.63 -8.61 5.13
C PRO A 84 15.74 -8.53 3.90
N SER A 85 15.74 -9.57 3.05
CA SER A 85 14.81 -9.66 1.90
C SER A 85 13.51 -10.35 2.25
N TYR A 86 13.50 -11.10 3.35
CA TYR A 86 12.36 -11.89 3.76
C TYR A 86 11.36 -11.02 4.51
N GLY A 87 10.13 -11.00 3.98
CA GLY A 87 9.03 -10.29 4.60
C GLY A 87 9.10 -8.76 4.51
N HIS A 88 10.04 -8.20 3.74
CA HIS A 88 10.08 -6.77 3.46
C HIS A 88 9.41 -6.44 2.13
N PRO A 89 8.45 -5.50 2.11
CA PRO A 89 7.89 -5.00 0.86
C PRO A 89 9.01 -4.42 0.00
N ARG A 90 8.85 -4.47 -1.31
CA ARG A 90 9.77 -3.75 -2.21
C ARG A 90 9.65 -2.27 -1.92
N HIS A 91 10.74 -1.66 -1.53
CA HIS A 91 10.83 -0.23 -1.25
C HIS A 91 11.96 0.41 -2.05
N PHE A 92 11.93 1.72 -2.13
CA PHE A 92 12.86 2.58 -2.84
C PHE A 92 13.55 3.50 -1.84
N HIS A 93 14.66 4.11 -2.26
CA HIS A 93 15.49 4.91 -1.35
C HIS A 93 15.65 6.34 -1.83
N LEU A 94 15.52 7.29 -0.89
CA LEU A 94 16.01 8.66 -1.01
C LEU A 94 17.33 8.76 -0.27
N ILE A 95 18.39 9.22 -0.92
CA ILE A 95 19.75 9.25 -0.38
C ILE A 95 20.27 10.68 -0.41
N CYS A 96 20.64 11.20 0.75
CA CYS A 96 21.21 12.56 0.84
C CYS A 96 22.69 12.54 0.47
N ASN A 97 23.08 13.33 -0.53
CA ASN A 97 24.48 13.48 -0.96
C ASN A 97 25.38 14.16 0.07
N LYS A 98 24.78 14.90 1.04
CA LYS A 98 25.54 15.66 2.04
C LYS A 98 25.76 14.91 3.35
N CYS A 99 24.68 14.32 3.91
CA CYS A 99 24.76 13.61 5.20
C CYS A 99 24.76 12.09 5.06
N HIS A 100 24.57 11.57 3.83
CA HIS A 100 24.50 10.15 3.51
C HIS A 100 23.37 9.36 4.23
N GLN A 101 22.41 10.09 4.80
CA GLN A 101 21.22 9.44 5.33
C GLN A 101 20.33 8.95 4.17
N SER A 102 19.78 7.76 4.35
CA SER A 102 18.77 7.20 3.48
C SER A 102 17.43 7.16 4.19
N SER A 103 16.36 7.43 3.44
CA SER A 103 15.00 7.15 3.86
C SER A 103 14.34 6.24 2.84
N GLU A 104 13.50 5.34 3.30
CA GLU A 104 12.79 4.37 2.49
C GLU A 104 11.41 4.92 2.12
N PHE A 105 10.91 4.54 0.96
CA PHE A 105 9.55 4.84 0.55
C PHE A 105 9.00 3.77 -0.37
N LEU A 106 7.68 3.64 -0.40
CA LEU A 106 6.93 2.77 -1.31
C LEU A 106 6.20 3.64 -2.34
N SER A 107 6.18 3.18 -3.59
CA SER A 107 5.43 3.86 -4.65
C SER A 107 4.85 2.85 -5.63
N SER A 108 3.52 2.80 -5.66
CA SER A 108 2.76 2.00 -6.62
C SER A 108 3.01 2.41 -8.06
N ASP A 109 3.21 3.71 -8.28
CA ASP A 109 3.43 4.26 -9.62
C ASP A 109 4.76 3.78 -10.19
N ILE A 110 5.81 3.81 -9.38
CA ILE A 110 7.12 3.29 -9.78
C ILE A 110 7.05 1.78 -10.04
N GLU A 111 6.37 1.01 -9.18
CA GLU A 111 6.18 -0.42 -9.42
C GLU A 111 5.42 -0.69 -10.72
N SER A 112 4.36 0.07 -10.99
CA SER A 112 3.56 -0.08 -12.20
C SER A 112 4.38 0.23 -13.47
N VAL A 113 5.17 1.31 -13.44
CA VAL A 113 6.08 1.65 -14.56
C VAL A 113 7.12 0.57 -14.79
N VAL A 114 7.69 0.01 -13.73
CA VAL A 114 8.67 -1.09 -13.84
C VAL A 114 8.02 -2.34 -14.45
N GLU A 115 6.81 -2.71 -14.01
CA GLU A 115 6.06 -3.84 -14.55
C GLU A 115 5.70 -3.63 -16.04
N GLU A 116 5.27 -2.43 -16.40
CA GLU A 116 4.93 -2.06 -17.78
C GLU A 116 6.15 -2.18 -18.70
N VAL A 117 7.29 -1.58 -18.30
CA VAL A 117 8.54 -1.62 -19.08
C VAL A 117 9.06 -3.05 -19.22
N ALA A 118 8.99 -3.86 -18.17
CA ALA A 118 9.41 -5.24 -18.19
C ALA A 118 8.51 -6.07 -19.12
N SER A 119 7.19 -5.92 -18.99
CA SER A 119 6.21 -6.63 -19.82
C SER A 119 6.33 -6.28 -21.29
N ALA A 120 6.52 -5.01 -21.63
CA ALA A 120 6.69 -4.53 -22.99
C ALA A 120 7.92 -5.16 -23.71
N ARG A 121 8.84 -5.71 -22.94
CA ARG A 121 10.08 -6.35 -23.44
C ARG A 121 10.15 -7.86 -23.16
N SER A 122 9.05 -8.47 -22.74
CA SER A 122 8.98 -9.88 -22.33
C SER A 122 10.08 -10.23 -21.31
N PHE A 123 10.38 -9.29 -20.41
CA PHE A 123 11.42 -9.42 -19.40
C PHE A 123 10.81 -9.70 -18.03
N THR A 124 11.34 -10.69 -17.31
CA THR A 124 10.93 -11.00 -15.94
C THR A 124 11.97 -10.46 -14.98
N PRO A 125 11.69 -9.34 -14.26
CA PRO A 125 12.65 -8.77 -13.32
C PRO A 125 12.81 -9.67 -12.09
N SER A 126 14.05 -10.01 -11.76
CA SER A 126 14.36 -10.70 -10.50
C SER A 126 14.55 -9.72 -9.34
N GLN A 127 14.98 -8.50 -9.64
CA GLN A 127 15.20 -7.43 -8.67
C GLN A 127 14.94 -6.08 -9.33
N THR A 128 14.35 -5.15 -8.59
CA THR A 128 14.22 -3.74 -8.96
C THR A 128 14.88 -2.89 -7.89
N VAL A 129 15.77 -1.99 -8.30
CA VAL A 129 16.42 -1.02 -7.40
C VAL A 129 16.14 0.37 -7.93
N VAL A 130 15.54 1.23 -7.10
CA VAL A 130 15.35 2.65 -7.38
C VAL A 130 15.95 3.45 -6.23
N GLN A 131 16.89 4.30 -6.58
CA GLN A 131 17.58 5.20 -5.65
C GLN A 131 17.52 6.62 -6.19
N ILE A 132 17.06 7.54 -5.37
CA ILE A 132 16.98 8.95 -5.71
C ILE A 132 17.99 9.70 -4.84
N TYR A 133 18.95 10.33 -5.48
CA TYR A 133 19.99 11.10 -4.83
C TYR A 133 19.67 12.58 -4.83
N GLY A 134 19.85 13.24 -3.69
CA GLY A 134 19.52 14.65 -3.53
C GLY A 134 20.04 15.23 -2.22
N MET A 135 19.41 16.26 -1.72
CA MET A 135 19.72 16.88 -0.45
C MET A 135 18.48 16.83 0.47
N CYS A 136 18.59 16.25 1.66
CA CYS A 136 17.49 16.21 2.61
C CYS A 136 17.19 17.62 3.17
N GLU A 137 16.00 17.80 3.72
CA GLU A 137 15.53 19.08 4.26
C GLU A 137 16.49 19.68 5.30
N ASP A 138 16.94 18.87 6.25
CA ASP A 138 17.91 19.30 7.28
C ASP A 138 19.21 19.85 6.67
N CYS A 139 19.65 19.24 5.58
CA CYS A 139 20.86 19.67 4.89
C CYS A 139 20.63 20.90 4.01
N GLN A 140 19.42 21.10 3.49
CA GLN A 140 19.05 22.28 2.72
C GLN A 140 18.89 23.50 3.61
N THR A 141 18.23 23.33 4.74
CA THR A 141 17.93 24.44 5.67
C THR A 141 19.10 24.77 6.60
N GLY A 142 20.14 23.92 6.66
CA GLY A 142 21.23 24.07 7.61
C GLY A 142 20.83 23.78 9.06
N ALA A 143 19.61 23.27 9.28
CA ALA A 143 19.19 22.77 10.57
C ALA A 143 20.11 21.62 10.95
N GLY A 144 20.95 21.83 11.96
CA GLY A 144 21.86 20.79 12.46
C GLY A 144 21.07 19.53 12.81
N ARG A 145 21.70 18.36 12.59
CA ARG A 145 21.13 17.05 12.91
C ARG A 145 20.37 17.08 14.24
N THR A 146 19.07 17.20 14.21
CA THR A 146 18.24 16.67 15.27
C THR A 146 18.38 15.15 15.14
N LYS A 147 19.22 14.54 16.02
CA LYS A 147 19.14 13.11 16.25
C LYS A 147 17.66 12.86 16.53
N THR A 148 16.99 12.19 15.62
CA THR A 148 15.66 11.66 15.89
C THR A 148 15.81 10.80 17.13
N ILE A 149 15.30 11.30 18.24
CA ILE A 149 15.24 10.57 19.49
C ILE A 149 14.33 9.38 19.21
N ASP A 150 14.86 8.19 19.39
CA ASP A 150 14.13 6.94 19.35
C ASP A 150 12.84 7.03 20.19
N GLY A 151 11.70 6.84 19.58
CA GLY A 151 10.40 6.77 20.24
C GLY A 151 9.44 5.93 19.45
N ALA A 152 9.18 6.30 18.19
CA ALA A 152 8.25 5.57 17.36
C ALA A 152 8.95 4.44 16.59
N THR A 153 8.43 3.23 16.69
CA THR A 153 8.89 2.10 15.89
C THR A 153 8.49 2.28 14.42
N THR A 154 9.19 1.65 13.49
CA THR A 154 8.81 1.60 12.07
C THR A 154 7.38 1.07 11.90
N GLU A 155 6.96 0.15 12.76
CA GLU A 155 5.60 -0.39 12.82
C GLU A 155 4.55 0.69 13.12
N GLN A 156 4.81 1.58 14.08
CA GLN A 156 3.89 2.67 14.42
C GLN A 156 3.79 3.73 13.30
N VAL A 157 4.92 4.05 12.67
CA VAL A 157 4.93 4.95 11.50
C VAL A 157 4.15 4.33 10.35
N PHE A 158 4.31 3.03 10.13
CA PHE A 158 3.55 2.31 9.11
C PHE A 158 2.05 2.27 9.41
N ALA A 159 1.66 1.96 10.65
CA ALA A 159 0.25 1.97 11.06
C ALA A 159 -0.38 3.36 10.90
N ARG A 160 0.34 4.43 11.28
CA ARG A 160 -0.09 5.81 11.06
C ARG A 160 -0.35 6.12 9.58
N ASP A 161 0.58 5.75 8.72
CA ASP A 161 0.47 6.01 7.29
C ASP A 161 -0.66 5.20 6.66
N ALA A 162 -0.84 3.94 7.08
CA ALA A 162 -1.95 3.10 6.66
C ALA A 162 -3.30 3.75 7.03
N LEU A 163 -3.44 4.24 8.27
CA LEU A 163 -4.63 4.96 8.70
C LEU A 163 -4.86 6.25 7.90
N ARG A 164 -3.82 7.02 7.60
CA ARG A 164 -3.95 8.24 6.78
C ARG A 164 -4.46 7.94 5.38
N ILE A 165 -3.97 6.87 4.76
CA ILE A 165 -4.41 6.45 3.42
C ILE A 165 -5.87 6.02 3.47
N ALA A 166 -6.23 5.20 4.45
CA ALA A 166 -7.58 4.74 4.67
C ALA A 166 -8.55 5.92 4.89
N ILE A 167 -8.25 6.83 5.81
CA ILE A 167 -9.04 8.05 6.08
C ILE A 167 -9.22 8.90 4.81
N ALA A 168 -8.18 9.06 4.00
CA ALA A 168 -8.28 9.82 2.75
C ALA A 168 -9.20 9.11 1.74
N THR A 169 -9.17 7.78 1.67
CA THR A 169 -10.03 6.99 0.80
C THR A 169 -11.48 7.09 1.20
N GLU A 170 -11.81 6.87 2.47
CA GLU A 170 -13.17 7.00 3.01
C GLU A 170 -13.77 8.39 2.80
N ARG A 171 -12.95 9.42 3.01
CA ARG A 171 -13.41 10.79 2.77
C ARG A 171 -13.78 11.03 1.31
N SER A 172 -12.99 10.50 0.38
CA SER A 172 -13.25 10.61 -1.05
C SER A 172 -14.42 9.73 -1.49
N GLY A 173 -14.60 8.54 -0.88
CA GLY A 173 -15.74 7.66 -1.05
C GLY A 173 -17.05 8.30 -0.59
N LEU A 174 -17.05 8.87 0.62
CA LEU A 174 -18.19 9.62 1.17
C LEU A 174 -18.63 10.77 0.24
N GLU A 175 -17.67 11.55 -0.28
CA GLU A 175 -17.97 12.63 -1.22
C GLU A 175 -18.56 12.07 -2.51
N PHE A 176 -17.97 11.02 -3.07
CA PHE A 176 -18.46 10.34 -4.27
C PHE A 176 -19.90 9.84 -4.09
N TYR A 177 -20.19 9.08 -3.04
CA TYR A 177 -21.52 8.50 -2.81
C TYR A 177 -22.58 9.55 -2.49
N THR A 178 -22.24 10.57 -1.73
CA THR A 178 -23.13 11.71 -1.48
C THR A 178 -23.52 12.40 -2.80
N ARG A 179 -22.55 12.63 -3.67
CA ARG A 179 -22.78 13.23 -4.99
C ARG A 179 -23.57 12.29 -5.91
N ALA A 180 -23.22 11.00 -5.95
CA ALA A 180 -23.92 10.00 -6.75
C ALA A 180 -25.39 9.90 -6.35
N ALA A 181 -25.69 9.86 -5.05
CA ALA A 181 -27.07 9.84 -4.53
C ALA A 181 -27.87 11.06 -4.99
N SER A 182 -27.28 12.26 -5.00
CA SER A 182 -27.94 13.49 -5.42
C SER A 182 -28.26 13.54 -6.92
N LEU A 183 -27.52 12.82 -7.74
CA LEU A 183 -27.67 12.80 -9.20
C LEU A 183 -28.53 11.63 -9.70
N THR A 184 -28.69 10.57 -8.91
CA THR A 184 -29.38 9.34 -9.27
C THR A 184 -30.90 9.52 -9.22
N LYS A 185 -31.61 9.10 -10.28
CA LYS A 185 -33.06 9.19 -10.41
C LYS A 185 -33.80 7.93 -9.94
N ASP A 186 -33.20 6.77 -10.12
CA ASP A 186 -33.74 5.51 -9.63
C ASP A 186 -33.80 5.48 -8.12
N ALA A 187 -34.95 5.26 -7.52
CA ALA A 187 -35.12 5.32 -6.07
C ALA A 187 -34.28 4.29 -5.33
N ARG A 188 -34.13 3.08 -5.88
CA ARG A 188 -33.28 2.03 -5.25
C ARG A 188 -31.81 2.35 -5.38
N GLY A 189 -31.34 2.77 -6.56
CA GLY A 189 -29.96 3.21 -6.76
C GLY A 189 -29.59 4.35 -5.83
N ARG A 190 -30.50 5.30 -5.63
CA ARG A 190 -30.31 6.41 -4.66
C ARG A 190 -30.20 5.89 -3.23
N THR A 191 -31.08 4.94 -2.83
CA THR A 191 -31.01 4.33 -1.50
C THR A 191 -29.69 3.61 -1.29
N VAL A 192 -29.17 2.90 -2.29
CA VAL A 192 -27.86 2.21 -2.21
C VAL A 192 -26.73 3.23 -2.01
N PHE A 193 -26.70 4.31 -2.79
CA PHE A 193 -25.67 5.34 -2.63
C PHE A 193 -25.78 6.08 -1.28
N HIS A 194 -26.97 6.30 -0.75
CA HIS A 194 -27.13 6.86 0.59
C HIS A 194 -26.63 5.91 1.67
N LYS A 195 -26.91 4.61 1.53
CA LYS A 195 -26.43 3.59 2.45
C LYS A 195 -24.89 3.56 2.46
N LEU A 196 -24.28 3.50 1.29
CA LEU A 196 -22.83 3.53 1.16
C LEU A 196 -22.23 4.83 1.77
N ALA A 197 -22.82 5.99 1.49
CA ALA A 197 -22.35 7.25 2.10
C ALA A 197 -22.45 7.25 3.63
N GLU A 198 -23.40 6.52 4.21
CA GLU A 198 -23.50 6.39 5.67
C GLU A 198 -22.43 5.43 6.21
N GLU A 199 -22.22 4.28 5.55
CA GLU A 199 -21.16 3.33 5.88
C GLU A 199 -19.77 4.00 5.83
N GLU A 200 -19.45 4.76 4.77
CA GLU A 200 -18.22 5.54 4.68
C GLU A 200 -18.05 6.55 5.81
N ARG A 201 -19.14 7.16 6.28
CA ARG A 201 -19.10 8.12 7.39
C ARG A 201 -18.78 7.43 8.74
N GLU A 202 -19.35 6.24 8.95
CA GLU A 202 -19.10 5.43 10.15
C GLU A 202 -17.65 4.93 10.16
N HIS A 203 -17.16 4.43 9.03
CA HIS A 203 -15.78 3.98 8.85
C HIS A 203 -14.80 5.14 9.08
N LEU A 204 -15.04 6.29 8.45
CA LEU A 204 -14.22 7.49 8.63
C LEU A 204 -14.12 7.90 10.09
N THR A 205 -15.24 7.88 10.82
CA THR A 205 -15.27 8.21 12.25
C THR A 205 -14.41 7.25 13.07
N THR A 206 -14.52 5.95 12.80
CA THR A 206 -13.75 4.89 13.47
C THR A 206 -12.26 5.04 13.21
N LEU A 207 -11.88 5.28 11.95
CA LEU A 207 -10.48 5.44 11.55
C LEU A 207 -9.84 6.70 12.12
N GLU A 208 -10.56 7.81 12.11
CA GLU A 208 -10.09 9.05 12.74
C GLU A 208 -9.90 8.90 14.24
N GLN A 209 -10.72 8.08 14.88
CA GLN A 209 -10.53 7.74 16.29
C GLN A 209 -9.28 6.89 16.49
N ARG A 210 -9.11 5.80 15.72
CA ARG A 210 -7.90 4.94 15.76
C ARG A 210 -6.63 5.76 15.51
N TYR A 211 -6.67 6.70 14.56
CA TYR A 211 -5.56 7.60 14.28
C TYR A 211 -5.21 8.48 15.50
N ARG A 212 -6.22 9.12 16.12
CA ARG A 212 -6.02 9.95 17.32
C ARG A 212 -5.45 9.14 18.49
N GLU A 213 -5.94 7.93 18.70
CA GLU A 213 -5.44 7.04 19.75
C GLU A 213 -3.97 6.67 19.50
N LEU A 214 -3.61 6.34 18.24
CA LEU A 214 -2.23 6.02 17.88
C LEU A 214 -1.30 7.23 18.11
N VAL A 215 -1.65 8.42 17.66
CA VAL A 215 -0.85 9.63 17.82
C VAL A 215 -0.77 10.06 19.29
N ALA A 216 -1.81 9.81 20.09
CA ALA A 216 -1.78 10.10 21.53
C ALA A 216 -0.74 9.25 22.28
N THR A 217 -0.39 8.06 21.79
CA THR A 217 0.66 7.22 22.38
C THR A 217 2.06 7.76 22.15
N ASP A 218 2.29 8.42 21.02
CA ASP A 218 3.53 9.10 20.66
C ASP A 218 3.25 10.32 19.74
N PRO A 219 3.16 11.53 20.30
CA PRO A 219 2.91 12.75 19.51
C PRO A 219 3.98 13.03 18.42
N ALA A 220 5.20 12.49 18.56
CA ALA A 220 6.23 12.64 17.56
C ALA A 220 5.89 11.90 16.24
N LEU A 221 4.96 10.94 16.29
CA LEU A 221 4.46 10.27 15.08
C LEU A 221 3.90 11.23 14.04
N GLU A 222 3.26 12.32 14.48
CA GLU A 222 2.62 13.28 13.57
C GLU A 222 3.62 14.01 12.68
N SER A 223 4.80 14.31 13.21
CA SER A 223 5.89 15.00 12.50
C SER A 223 6.87 14.08 11.77
N ARG A 224 6.77 12.75 11.95
CA ARG A 224 7.63 11.79 11.27
C ARG A 224 7.39 11.80 9.75
N PRO A 225 8.44 11.68 8.93
CA PRO A 225 8.29 11.51 7.48
C PRO A 225 7.36 10.34 7.15
N THR A 226 6.61 10.49 6.06
CA THR A 226 5.74 9.42 5.55
C THR A 226 6.59 8.29 5.01
N PHE A 227 6.34 7.09 5.49
CA PHE A 227 6.98 5.85 5.01
C PHE A 227 6.28 5.31 3.75
N LEU A 228 4.93 5.36 3.76
CA LEU A 228 4.12 4.93 2.63
C LEU A 228 3.85 6.11 1.71
N PHE A 229 4.38 6.06 0.51
CA PHE A 229 4.13 7.07 -0.51
C PHE A 229 3.37 6.46 -1.69
N PHE A 230 2.10 6.88 -1.83
CA PHE A 230 1.25 6.51 -2.94
C PHE A 230 0.67 7.77 -3.57
N LYS A 231 1.10 8.08 -4.80
CA LYS A 231 0.52 9.20 -5.54
C LYS A 231 -0.79 8.76 -6.19
N GLY A 232 -1.91 9.35 -5.76
CA GLY A 232 -3.21 9.08 -6.35
C GLY A 232 -3.72 7.65 -6.13
N ALA A 233 -3.33 7.03 -5.00
CA ALA A 233 -3.68 5.65 -4.68
C ALA A 233 -5.20 5.40 -4.64
N ALA A 234 -5.75 5.06 -3.48
CA ALA A 234 -7.16 4.73 -3.40
C ALA A 234 -8.06 5.96 -3.48
N ASN A 235 -7.70 7.06 -2.81
CA ASN A 235 -8.46 8.32 -2.87
C ASN A 235 -8.54 8.91 -4.29
N GLY A 236 -7.47 8.85 -5.08
CA GLY A 236 -7.47 9.34 -6.46
C GLY A 236 -8.50 8.66 -7.36
N LEU A 237 -8.84 7.39 -7.10
CA LEU A 237 -9.87 6.66 -7.84
C LEU A 237 -11.27 7.26 -7.61
N PHE A 238 -11.61 7.59 -6.38
CA PHE A 238 -12.88 8.20 -6.04
C PHE A 238 -12.95 9.68 -6.47
N GLU A 239 -11.87 10.43 -6.36
CA GLU A 239 -11.78 11.81 -6.88
C GLU A 239 -12.01 11.86 -8.39
N GLU A 240 -11.35 10.99 -9.17
CA GLU A 240 -11.58 10.85 -10.60
C GLU A 240 -13.00 10.35 -10.90
N GLY A 241 -13.54 9.44 -10.10
CA GLY A 241 -14.90 8.95 -10.19
C GLY A 241 -15.92 10.08 -9.99
N ALA A 242 -15.74 10.87 -8.92
CA ALA A 242 -16.58 12.02 -8.62
C ALA A 242 -16.54 13.09 -9.73
N ALA A 243 -15.36 13.32 -10.32
CA ALA A 243 -15.22 14.23 -11.46
C ALA A 243 -15.97 13.76 -12.72
N LYS A 244 -16.20 12.45 -12.87
CA LYS A 244 -16.97 11.86 -13.99
C LYS A 244 -18.48 11.92 -13.77
N LEU A 245 -18.96 12.11 -12.54
CA LEU A 245 -20.38 12.24 -12.24
C LEU A 245 -20.93 13.57 -12.77
N ARG A 246 -21.92 13.52 -13.66
CA ARG A 246 -22.50 14.70 -14.32
C ARG A 246 -24.03 14.69 -14.21
N LYS A 247 -24.62 15.87 -14.10
CA LYS A 247 -26.07 16.03 -14.17
C LYS A 247 -26.61 15.47 -15.48
N GLY A 248 -27.60 14.58 -15.41
CA GLY A 248 -28.17 13.92 -16.57
C GLY A 248 -27.51 12.58 -16.95
N MET A 249 -26.48 12.16 -16.25
CA MET A 249 -25.94 10.81 -16.37
C MET A 249 -27.03 9.79 -16.04
N ASN A 250 -27.03 8.64 -16.71
CA ASN A 250 -27.93 7.58 -16.35
C ASN A 250 -27.43 6.80 -15.12
N ASP A 251 -28.35 6.23 -14.37
CA ASP A 251 -28.05 5.59 -13.09
C ASP A 251 -27.12 4.36 -13.24
N GLN A 252 -27.18 3.66 -14.38
CA GLN A 252 -26.22 2.56 -14.66
C GLN A 252 -24.80 3.05 -14.81
N GLN A 253 -24.59 4.21 -15.45
CA GLN A 253 -23.27 4.80 -15.58
C GLN A 253 -22.71 5.23 -14.22
N ALA A 254 -23.55 5.80 -13.35
CA ALA A 254 -23.13 6.16 -12.00
C ALA A 254 -22.70 4.92 -11.18
N LEU A 255 -23.50 3.83 -11.24
CA LEU A 255 -23.15 2.55 -10.60
C LEU A 255 -21.85 1.94 -11.16
N LEU A 256 -21.63 2.00 -12.48
CA LEU A 256 -20.40 1.50 -13.09
C LEU A 256 -19.16 2.29 -12.67
N ILE A 257 -19.28 3.60 -12.46
CA ILE A 257 -18.18 4.40 -11.92
C ILE A 257 -17.86 3.95 -10.49
N GLY A 258 -18.87 3.82 -9.62
CA GLY A 258 -18.72 3.29 -8.27
C GLY A 258 -18.05 1.91 -8.24
N ILE A 259 -18.57 0.95 -9.05
CA ILE A 259 -17.97 -0.39 -9.20
C ILE A 259 -16.47 -0.32 -9.58
N LYS A 260 -16.10 0.63 -10.44
CA LYS A 260 -14.70 0.80 -10.85
C LYS A 260 -13.85 1.35 -9.71
N CYS A 261 -14.36 2.31 -8.94
CA CYS A 261 -13.67 2.89 -7.80
C CYS A 261 -13.44 1.82 -6.72
N GLU A 262 -14.50 1.13 -6.29
CA GLU A 262 -14.42 0.06 -5.28
C GLU A 262 -13.48 -1.08 -5.67
N ARG A 263 -13.57 -1.53 -6.92
CA ARG A 263 -12.67 -2.57 -7.42
C ARG A 263 -11.22 -2.11 -7.39
N GLY A 264 -10.96 -0.88 -7.75
CA GLY A 264 -9.61 -0.31 -7.72
C GLY A 264 -9.09 -0.21 -6.30
N SER A 265 -9.91 0.30 -5.37
CA SER A 265 -9.61 0.43 -3.96
C SER A 265 -9.38 -0.94 -3.30
N HIS A 266 -10.30 -1.89 -3.46
CA HIS A 266 -10.12 -3.26 -2.99
C HIS A 266 -8.80 -3.88 -3.47
N ASN A 267 -8.52 -3.79 -4.78
CA ASN A 267 -7.30 -4.37 -5.34
C ASN A 267 -6.04 -3.69 -4.79
N PHE A 268 -6.09 -2.38 -4.57
CA PHE A 268 -5.00 -1.63 -3.97
C PHE A 268 -4.72 -2.12 -2.55
N PHE A 269 -5.71 -2.05 -1.65
CA PHE A 269 -5.54 -2.44 -0.26
C PHE A 269 -5.17 -3.91 -0.09
N LYS A 270 -5.79 -4.81 -0.87
CA LYS A 270 -5.46 -6.23 -0.88
C LYS A 270 -4.01 -6.49 -1.33
N ARG A 271 -3.64 -5.95 -2.50
CA ARG A 271 -2.30 -6.15 -3.08
C ARG A 271 -1.20 -5.73 -2.13
N TYR A 272 -1.36 -4.57 -1.50
CA TYR A 272 -0.36 -4.06 -0.57
C TYR A 272 -0.42 -4.75 0.78
N GLY A 273 -1.61 -5.00 1.32
CA GLY A 273 -1.78 -5.74 2.57
C GLY A 273 -1.15 -7.13 2.53
N GLU A 274 -1.29 -7.86 1.41
CA GLU A 274 -0.70 -9.20 1.24
C GLU A 274 0.85 -9.17 1.16
N ARG A 275 1.44 -8.03 0.78
CA ARG A 275 2.91 -7.89 0.66
C ARG A 275 3.61 -7.52 1.97
N PHE A 276 2.87 -6.97 2.92
CA PHE A 276 3.45 -6.55 4.20
C PHE A 276 3.61 -7.73 5.17
N GLU A 277 4.66 -7.66 6.00
CA GLU A 277 4.79 -8.54 7.16
C GLU A 277 3.66 -8.34 8.16
N ASP A 278 3.43 -9.33 9.02
CA ASP A 278 2.40 -9.27 10.04
C ASP A 278 2.64 -8.08 10.98
N SER A 279 1.79 -7.11 10.88
CA SER A 279 1.89 -5.81 11.54
C SER A 279 0.50 -5.18 11.66
N GLN A 280 0.39 -4.17 12.52
CA GLN A 280 -0.85 -3.39 12.64
C GLN A 280 -1.20 -2.68 11.32
N GLY A 281 -0.20 -2.16 10.60
CA GLY A 281 -0.39 -1.54 9.29
C GLY A 281 -0.96 -2.52 8.25
N LYS A 282 -0.43 -3.75 8.20
CA LYS A 282 -0.99 -4.82 7.35
C LYS A 282 -2.45 -5.13 7.69
N GLN A 283 -2.77 -5.22 8.96
CA GLN A 283 -4.15 -5.49 9.40
C GLN A 283 -5.10 -4.42 8.91
N ILE A 284 -4.72 -3.13 9.02
CA ILE A 284 -5.51 -2.01 8.51
C ILE A 284 -5.76 -2.16 7.01
N PHE A 285 -4.72 -2.49 6.21
CA PHE A 285 -4.89 -2.69 4.76
C PHE A 285 -5.83 -3.84 4.44
N LEU A 286 -5.75 -4.97 5.15
CA LEU A 286 -6.59 -6.14 4.86
C LEU A 286 -8.03 -5.95 5.35
N GLU A 287 -8.26 -5.29 6.47
CA GLU A 287 -9.58 -4.88 6.95
C GLU A 287 -10.26 -4.02 5.89
N PHE A 288 -9.57 -2.99 5.42
CA PHE A 288 -10.04 -2.11 4.37
C PHE A 288 -10.34 -2.85 3.05
N ALA A 289 -9.46 -3.75 2.64
CA ALA A 289 -9.71 -4.55 1.45
C ALA A 289 -10.99 -5.39 1.57
N ALA A 290 -11.35 -5.85 2.77
CA ALA A 290 -12.58 -6.59 3.00
C ALA A 290 -13.82 -5.67 2.91
N GLU A 291 -13.79 -4.49 3.52
CA GLU A 291 -14.85 -3.49 3.47
C GLU A 291 -15.14 -3.05 2.02
N GLU A 292 -14.12 -2.65 1.27
CA GLU A 292 -14.23 -2.30 -0.15
C GLU A 292 -14.79 -3.44 -1.03
N ARG A 293 -14.55 -4.68 -0.63
CA ARG A 293 -15.15 -5.84 -1.29
C ARG A 293 -16.64 -5.94 -1.06
N GLU A 294 -17.13 -5.65 0.13
CA GLU A 294 -18.55 -5.65 0.46
C GLU A 294 -19.29 -4.54 -0.30
N HIS A 295 -18.74 -3.33 -0.37
CA HIS A 295 -19.24 -2.22 -1.16
C HIS A 295 -19.31 -2.57 -2.64
N LEU A 296 -18.24 -3.15 -3.19
CA LEU A 296 -18.19 -3.62 -4.58
C LEU A 296 -19.30 -4.63 -4.87
N ASP A 297 -19.51 -5.61 -4.01
CA ASP A 297 -20.53 -6.65 -4.18
C ASP A 297 -21.94 -6.08 -4.09
N LEU A 298 -22.18 -5.10 -3.23
CA LEU A 298 -23.45 -4.37 -3.13
C LEU A 298 -23.74 -3.61 -4.44
N LEU A 299 -22.78 -2.85 -4.94
CA LEU A 299 -22.94 -2.09 -6.20
C LEU A 299 -23.16 -3.00 -7.41
N ILE A 300 -22.47 -4.13 -7.49
CA ILE A 300 -22.66 -5.11 -8.57
C ILE A 300 -24.06 -5.70 -8.52
N ARG A 301 -24.57 -6.03 -7.34
CA ARG A 301 -25.96 -6.54 -7.18
C ARG A 301 -26.97 -5.51 -7.66
N GLU A 302 -26.84 -4.26 -7.26
CA GLU A 302 -27.76 -3.21 -7.67
C GLU A 302 -27.68 -2.90 -9.17
N TYR A 303 -26.48 -2.87 -9.74
CA TYR A 303 -26.29 -2.70 -11.18
C TYR A 303 -27.02 -3.79 -11.99
N ARG A 304 -26.91 -5.07 -11.57
CA ARG A 304 -27.60 -6.18 -12.21
C ARG A 304 -29.12 -6.04 -12.10
N ALA A 305 -29.59 -5.71 -10.89
CA ALA A 305 -31.03 -5.52 -10.66
C ALA A 305 -31.61 -4.36 -11.48
N LEU A 306 -30.88 -3.23 -11.59
CA LEU A 306 -31.28 -2.09 -12.39
C LEU A 306 -31.35 -2.46 -13.90
N THR A 307 -30.32 -3.18 -14.37
CA THR A 307 -30.26 -3.64 -15.77
C THR A 307 -31.46 -4.56 -16.13
N GLU A 308 -31.79 -5.47 -15.23
CA GLU A 308 -32.92 -6.38 -15.43
C GLU A 308 -34.25 -5.63 -15.42
N ARG A 309 -34.48 -4.71 -14.49
CA ARG A 309 -35.67 -3.85 -14.44
C ARG A 309 -35.83 -3.04 -15.73
N GLN A 310 -34.74 -2.57 -16.33
CA GLN A 310 -34.79 -1.81 -17.58
C GLN A 310 -35.10 -2.69 -18.79
N ARG A 311 -34.66 -3.95 -18.83
CA ARG A 311 -34.96 -4.92 -19.87
C ARG A 311 -36.45 -5.31 -19.87
N GLN A 312 -37.06 -5.39 -18.70
CA GLN A 312 -38.45 -5.77 -18.52
C GLN A 312 -39.43 -4.61 -18.78
N ARG A 313 -38.99 -3.36 -18.91
CA ARG A 313 -39.85 -2.24 -19.27
C ARG A 313 -40.33 -2.39 -20.73
N PRO A 314 -41.66 -2.39 -21.01
CA PRO A 314 -42.18 -2.46 -22.37
C PRO A 314 -41.66 -1.26 -23.18
N ARG A 315 -41.15 -1.54 -24.38
CA ARG A 315 -40.75 -0.48 -25.32
C ARG A 315 -41.94 0.42 -25.57
N PRO A 316 -41.84 1.76 -25.47
CA PRO A 316 -42.94 2.66 -25.84
C PRO A 316 -43.36 2.34 -27.28
N ARG A 317 -44.65 2.02 -27.47
CA ARG A 317 -45.22 1.85 -28.81
C ARG A 317 -44.91 3.12 -29.60
N ARG A 318 -44.23 2.99 -30.72
CA ARG A 318 -44.09 4.08 -31.68
C ARG A 318 -45.48 4.57 -32.00
N ALA A 319 -45.80 5.84 -31.73
CA ALA A 319 -47.00 6.50 -32.16
C ALA A 319 -47.06 6.37 -33.68
N GLY A 320 -48.02 5.60 -34.17
CA GLY A 320 -48.22 5.42 -35.60
C GLY A 320 -48.51 6.78 -36.22
N THR A 321 -47.77 7.16 -37.23
CA THR A 321 -48.01 8.31 -38.08
C THR A 321 -49.37 8.11 -38.75
N VAL A 322 -50.40 8.78 -38.26
CA VAL A 322 -51.70 8.85 -38.92
C VAL A 322 -51.49 9.66 -40.21
N ALA A 323 -51.37 8.96 -41.32
CA ALA A 323 -51.43 9.56 -42.64
C ALA A 323 -52.80 10.24 -42.84
N ARG A 324 -52.79 11.57 -42.80
CA ARG A 324 -53.93 12.36 -43.27
C ARG A 324 -54.09 12.07 -44.76
N ARG A 325 -55.05 11.21 -45.14
CA ARG A 325 -55.58 11.17 -46.49
C ARG A 325 -56.39 12.45 -46.66
N SER A 326 -55.91 13.35 -47.49
CA SER A 326 -56.69 14.45 -48.08
C SER A 326 -57.60 13.85 -49.09
N ALA A 327 -58.91 13.94 -48.84
CA ALA A 327 -59.93 13.71 -49.84
C ALA A 327 -60.17 15.01 -50.62
N ARG A 328 -60.16 14.87 -51.91
CA ARG A 328 -60.75 15.85 -52.86
C ARG A 328 -62.25 15.77 -52.80
#